data_a3b9b5a1fb41b9c747644bc485d868a7
#
_entry.id   a3b9b5a1fb41b9c747644bc485d868a7
#
_cell.length_a   1.000
_cell.length_b   1.000
_cell.length_c   1.000
_cell.angle_alpha   90.00
_cell.angle_beta   90.00
_cell.angle_gamma   90.00
#
_symmetry.space_group_name_H-M   'P 1'
#
loop_
_entity.id
_entity.type
_entity.pdbx_description
1 polymer ?
#
loop_
_entity_poly.entity_id
_entity_poly.type
_entity_poly.pdbx_seq_one_letter_code
_entity_poly.pdbx_strand_id
1 'polypeptide(L)'
;MRYKARRDANDGLIGRALHAAGFTVLDYASNGGVPDRLVVRPLPDGTPWVCWVEIKVEKGKLRPSQERFRQVFEPRGEFYVARDPEETVRELMDRYISAIKPEQLR
;
A
#
# COMPACT_ATOMS: atom_id res chain seq x y z
N MET A 1 -2.94 16.59 16.46
CA MET A 1 -3.99 16.07 16.31
C MET A 1 -4.92 16.47 15.28
N ARG A 2 -5.06 17.61 14.88
CA ARG A 2 -5.89 18.00 13.86
C ARG A 2 -5.48 17.52 12.56
N TYR A 3 -4.24 17.24 12.31
CA TYR A 3 -3.83 16.78 11.04
C TYR A 3 -4.38 15.44 10.73
N LYS A 4 -4.49 14.59 11.74
CA LYS A 4 -5.01 13.28 11.53
C LYS A 4 -6.40 13.32 11.00
N ALA A 5 -7.21 14.21 11.53
CA ALA A 5 -8.56 14.32 11.08
C ALA A 5 -8.64 14.65 9.60
N ARG A 6 -7.68 15.45 9.14
CA ARG A 6 -7.73 15.89 7.78
C ARG A 6 -7.42 14.81 6.80
N ARG A 7 -6.51 13.95 7.14
CA ARG A 7 -6.09 12.92 6.24
C ARG A 7 -6.99 11.69 6.32
N ASP A 8 -7.75 11.56 7.41
CA ASP A 8 -8.49 10.35 7.69
C ASP A 8 -9.56 9.99 6.69
N ALA A 9 -10.15 10.97 6.01
CA ALA A 9 -11.22 10.64 5.07
C ALA A 9 -10.72 9.70 3.98
N ASN A 10 -9.66 10.08 3.28
CA ASN A 10 -9.13 9.25 2.21
C ASN A 10 -8.37 8.04 2.74
N ASP A 11 -7.63 8.25 3.82
CA ASP A 11 -6.88 7.20 4.46
C ASP A 11 -7.80 6.06 4.89
N GLY A 12 -8.89 6.40 5.57
CA GLY A 12 -9.83 5.39 6.02
C GLY A 12 -10.52 4.66 4.87
N LEU A 13 -10.85 5.39 3.82
CA LEU A 13 -11.50 4.77 2.66
C LEU A 13 -10.58 3.77 1.98
N ILE A 14 -9.32 4.14 1.80
CA ILE A 14 -8.35 3.26 1.16
C ILE A 14 -8.10 2.03 2.02
N GLY A 15 -7.90 2.23 3.33
CA GLY A 15 -7.67 1.11 4.25
C GLY A 15 -8.83 0.13 4.27
N ARG A 16 -10.06 0.65 4.33
CA ARG A 16 -11.23 -0.22 4.37
C ARG A 16 -11.42 -0.97 3.06
N ALA A 17 -11.14 -0.32 1.93
CA ALA A 17 -11.27 -0.96 0.63
C ALA A 17 -10.27 -2.11 0.49
N LEU A 18 -9.04 -1.88 0.95
CA LEU A 18 -8.02 -2.93 0.90
C LEU A 18 -8.38 -4.10 1.82
N HIS A 19 -8.86 -3.78 3.02
CA HIS A 19 -9.27 -4.82 3.96
C HIS A 19 -10.40 -5.65 3.38
N ALA A 20 -11.39 -4.98 2.79
CA ALA A 20 -12.53 -5.69 2.18
C ALA A 20 -12.09 -6.57 1.02
N ALA A 21 -10.99 -6.22 0.36
CA ALA A 21 -10.46 -7.01 -0.75
C ALA A 21 -9.56 -8.15 -0.27
N GLY A 22 -9.37 -8.32 1.03
CA GLY A 22 -8.62 -9.44 1.58
C GLY A 22 -7.18 -9.14 1.97
N PHE A 23 -6.80 -7.86 2.01
CA PHE A 23 -5.45 -7.49 2.43
C PHE A 23 -5.42 -7.13 3.90
N THR A 24 -4.29 -7.38 4.55
CA THR A 24 -4.02 -6.86 5.88
C THR A 24 -3.28 -5.54 5.72
N VAL A 25 -3.72 -4.51 6.44
CA VAL A 25 -3.15 -3.18 6.31
C VAL A 25 -2.60 -2.75 7.66
N LEU A 26 -1.27 -2.52 7.71
CA LEU A 26 -0.59 -2.11 8.94
C LEU A 26 -0.30 -0.61 8.86
N ASP A 27 -0.52 0.06 9.99
CA ASP A 27 -0.46 1.53 10.06
C ASP A 27 0.90 1.99 10.59
N TYR A 28 1.62 2.74 9.76
CA TYR A 28 2.91 3.31 10.14
C TYR A 28 2.92 4.83 9.98
N ALA A 29 1.77 5.44 9.93
CA ALA A 29 1.65 6.86 9.58
C ALA A 29 2.42 7.81 10.47
N SER A 30 2.73 7.40 11.69
CA SER A 30 3.45 8.29 12.62
C SER A 30 4.95 8.21 12.52
N ASN A 31 5.47 7.29 11.72
CA ASN A 31 6.92 7.06 11.65
C ASN A 31 7.51 7.84 10.49
N GLY A 32 8.30 8.86 10.80
CA GLY A 32 8.88 9.69 9.76
C GLY A 32 9.73 8.88 8.80
N GLY A 33 9.62 9.17 7.51
CA GLY A 33 10.39 8.50 6.49
C GLY A 33 9.85 7.17 6.04
N VAL A 34 8.95 6.57 6.81
CA VAL A 34 8.32 5.30 6.45
C VAL A 34 6.97 5.60 5.80
N PRO A 35 6.57 4.87 4.77
CA PRO A 35 5.25 5.09 4.17
C PRO A 35 4.13 4.85 5.16
N ASP A 36 2.96 5.38 4.85
CA ASP A 36 1.81 5.35 5.75
C ASP A 36 1.36 3.95 6.13
N ARG A 37 1.40 3.04 5.17
CA ARG A 37 0.84 1.69 5.38
C ARG A 37 1.72 0.62 4.81
N LEU A 38 1.73 -0.53 5.44
CA LEU A 38 2.29 -1.74 4.84
C LEU A 38 1.12 -2.66 4.56
N VAL A 39 0.94 -3.05 3.31
CA VAL A 39 -0.13 -3.93 2.89
C VAL A 39 0.44 -5.32 2.70
N VAL A 40 -0.19 -6.31 3.31
CA VAL A 40 0.33 -7.67 3.36
C VAL A 40 -0.77 -8.65 2.98
N ARG A 41 -0.40 -9.69 2.24
CA ARG A 41 -1.31 -10.79 1.96
C ARG A 41 -0.50 -12.04 1.72
N PRO A 42 -0.84 -13.18 2.35
CA PRO A 42 -0.06 -14.40 2.11
C PRO A 42 -0.28 -14.91 0.69
N LEU A 43 0.81 -15.36 0.09
CA LEU A 43 0.73 -16.07 -1.18
C LEU A 43 0.29 -17.49 -0.94
N PRO A 44 -0.10 -18.23 -1.98
CA PRO A 44 -0.60 -19.60 -1.77
C PRO A 44 0.38 -20.53 -1.07
N ASP A 45 1.69 -20.28 -1.17
CA ASP A 45 2.69 -21.09 -0.48
C ASP A 45 2.95 -20.61 0.95
N GLY A 46 2.22 -19.60 1.41
CA GLY A 46 2.34 -19.11 2.78
C GLY A 46 3.35 -18.00 2.96
N THR A 47 4.17 -17.71 1.94
CA THR A 47 5.10 -16.59 2.08
C THR A 47 4.33 -15.27 1.91
N PRO A 48 4.78 -14.20 2.57
CA PRO A 48 4.05 -12.95 2.49
C PRO A 48 4.33 -12.18 1.20
N TRP A 49 3.28 -11.63 0.62
CA TRP A 49 3.40 -10.59 -0.38
C TRP A 49 3.22 -9.26 0.35
N VAL A 50 4.07 -8.30 0.08
CA VAL A 50 4.02 -7.01 0.77
C VAL A 50 4.13 -5.86 -0.22
N CYS A 51 3.53 -4.73 0.15
CA CYS A 51 3.67 -3.50 -0.62
C CYS A 51 3.52 -2.32 0.32
N TRP A 52 4.50 -1.43 0.29
CA TRP A 52 4.41 -0.18 1.02
C TRP A 52 3.47 0.77 0.29
N VAL A 53 2.59 1.43 1.01
CA VAL A 53 1.61 2.33 0.42
C VAL A 53 1.70 3.68 1.10
N GLU A 54 1.94 4.70 0.30
CA GLU A 54 1.92 6.08 0.76
C GLU A 54 0.62 6.70 0.31
N ILE A 55 -0.17 7.24 1.23
CA ILE A 55 -1.48 7.79 0.92
C ILE A 55 -1.36 9.29 0.72
N LYS A 56 -1.78 9.77 -0.44
CA LYS A 56 -1.69 11.18 -0.80
C LYS A 56 -3.03 11.68 -1.29
N VAL A 57 -3.27 12.98 -1.07
CA VAL A 57 -4.40 13.62 -1.72
C VAL A 57 -4.01 13.84 -3.18
N GLU A 58 -4.99 14.20 -3.97
CA GLU A 58 -4.88 14.23 -5.42
C GLU A 58 -3.62 14.89 -5.96
N LYS A 59 -3.22 16.02 -5.41
CA LYS A 59 -2.04 16.75 -5.90
C LYS A 59 -0.85 16.67 -4.96
N GLY A 60 -0.91 15.81 -3.97
CA GLY A 60 0.17 15.70 -3.01
C GLY A 60 1.41 15.10 -3.63
N LYS A 61 2.58 15.58 -3.21
CA LYS A 61 3.86 15.09 -3.69
C LYS A 61 4.61 14.40 -2.57
N LEU A 62 5.48 13.47 -2.93
CA LEU A 62 6.30 12.79 -1.95
C LEU A 62 7.36 13.73 -1.41
N ARG A 63 7.66 13.61 -0.12
CA ARG A 63 8.76 14.33 0.50
C ARG A 63 10.07 13.62 0.19
N PRO A 64 11.23 14.28 0.35
CA PRO A 64 12.51 13.65 0.03
C PRO A 64 12.75 12.31 0.70
N SER A 65 12.36 12.17 1.98
CA SER A 65 12.52 10.88 2.66
C SER A 65 11.64 9.81 2.05
N GLN A 66 10.45 10.18 1.58
CA GLN A 66 9.56 9.24 0.93
C GLN A 66 10.08 8.84 -0.44
N GLU A 67 10.71 9.78 -1.16
CA GLU A 67 11.31 9.46 -2.44
C GLU A 67 12.47 8.48 -2.29
N ARG A 68 13.27 8.61 -1.25
CA ARG A 68 14.35 7.67 -1.02
C ARG A 68 13.80 6.27 -0.77
N PHE A 69 12.74 6.18 -0.01
CA PHE A 69 12.09 4.91 0.28
C PHE A 69 11.58 4.29 -1.02
N ARG A 70 10.95 5.12 -1.85
CA ARG A 70 10.43 4.70 -3.13
C ARG A 70 11.51 4.13 -4.03
N GLN A 71 12.68 4.78 -4.07
CA GLN A 71 13.78 4.33 -4.92
C GLN A 71 14.21 2.91 -4.60
N VAL A 72 14.10 2.51 -3.34
CA VAL A 72 14.49 1.17 -2.92
C VAL A 72 13.41 0.15 -3.28
N PHE A 73 12.17 0.46 -3.03
CA PHE A 73 11.10 -0.53 -3.09
C PHE A 73 10.28 -0.54 -4.38
N GLU A 74 10.20 0.58 -5.08
CA GLU A 74 9.40 0.63 -6.30
C GLU A 74 9.92 -0.32 -7.39
N PRO A 75 11.24 -0.45 -7.60
CA PRO A 75 11.71 -1.39 -8.62
C PRO A 75 11.31 -2.83 -8.35
N ARG A 76 11.02 -3.16 -7.10
CA ARG A 76 10.57 -4.49 -6.73
C ARG A 76 9.06 -4.64 -6.77
N GLY A 77 8.35 -3.59 -7.15
CA GLY A 77 6.90 -3.62 -7.14
C GLY A 77 6.30 -3.51 -5.76
N GLU A 78 7.07 -3.03 -4.78
CA GLU A 78 6.69 -3.01 -3.38
C GLU A 78 6.44 -1.62 -2.83
N PHE A 79 6.11 -0.68 -3.70
CA PHE A 79 5.79 0.68 -3.30
C PHE A 79 4.71 1.24 -4.21
N TYR A 80 3.70 1.87 -3.64
CA TYR A 80 2.61 2.44 -4.40
C TYR A 80 2.12 3.73 -3.74
N VAL A 81 1.85 4.76 -4.54
CA VAL A 81 1.26 5.99 -4.04
C VAL A 81 -0.24 5.91 -4.29
N ALA A 82 -1.01 5.81 -3.21
CA ALA A 82 -2.45 5.59 -3.27
C ALA A 82 -3.18 6.92 -3.18
N ARG A 83 -4.03 7.18 -4.16
CA ARG A 83 -4.82 8.40 -4.18
C ARG A 83 -6.31 8.15 -4.28
N ASP A 84 -6.69 6.94 -4.68
CA ASP A 84 -8.08 6.57 -4.90
C ASP A 84 -8.31 5.12 -4.42
N PRO A 85 -9.39 4.86 -3.66
CA PRO A 85 -9.60 3.52 -3.12
C PRO A 85 -9.76 2.44 -4.20
N GLU A 86 -10.55 2.71 -5.22
CA GLU A 86 -10.78 1.69 -6.25
C GLU A 86 -9.55 1.39 -7.05
N GLU A 87 -8.81 2.42 -7.46
CA GLU A 87 -7.58 2.24 -8.20
C GLU A 87 -6.56 1.49 -7.36
N THR A 88 -6.49 1.80 -6.08
CA THR A 88 -5.53 1.16 -5.19
C THR A 88 -5.80 -0.34 -5.08
N VAL A 89 -7.06 -0.72 -4.88
CA VAL A 89 -7.40 -2.14 -4.80
C VAL A 89 -7.07 -2.84 -6.12
N ARG A 90 -7.41 -2.23 -7.23
CA ARG A 90 -7.16 -2.83 -8.54
C ARG A 90 -5.67 -3.03 -8.78
N GLU A 91 -4.88 -2.00 -8.50
CA GLU A 91 -3.44 -2.07 -8.73
C GLU A 91 -2.77 -3.09 -7.82
N LEU A 92 -3.10 -3.08 -6.53
CA LEU A 92 -2.46 -4.00 -5.61
C LEU A 92 -2.91 -5.44 -5.84
N MET A 93 -4.17 -5.63 -6.23
CA MET A 93 -4.63 -6.97 -6.56
C MET A 93 -3.92 -7.51 -7.79
N ASP A 94 -3.71 -6.66 -8.81
CA ASP A 94 -2.96 -7.07 -9.99
C ASP A 94 -1.54 -7.45 -9.65
N ARG A 95 -0.89 -6.68 -8.78
CA ARG A 95 0.47 -6.98 -8.35
C ARG A 95 0.53 -8.27 -7.57
N TYR A 96 -0.45 -8.48 -6.69
CA TYR A 96 -0.52 -9.69 -5.88
C TYR A 96 -0.68 -10.91 -6.78
N ILE A 97 -1.63 -10.85 -7.71
CA ILE A 97 -1.89 -11.98 -8.60
C ILE A 97 -0.66 -12.26 -9.46
N SER A 98 0.02 -11.21 -9.93
CA SER A 98 1.21 -11.38 -10.74
C SER A 98 2.36 -12.02 -9.96
N ALA A 99 2.34 -11.94 -8.64
CA ALA A 99 3.38 -12.53 -7.82
C ALA A 99 3.13 -14.01 -7.56
N ILE A 100 1.94 -14.52 -7.88
CA ILE A 100 1.64 -15.94 -7.70
C ILE A 100 2.27 -16.73 -8.84
N LYS A 101 3.13 -17.68 -8.48
CA LYS A 101 3.77 -18.50 -9.49
C LYS A 101 2.82 -19.58 -9.96
N PRO A 102 2.92 -20.02 -11.23
CA PRO A 102 1.99 -21.03 -11.75
C PRO A 102 1.90 -22.28 -10.89
N GLU A 103 3.00 -22.71 -10.32
CA GLU A 103 2.99 -23.93 -9.50
C GLU A 103 2.23 -23.74 -8.19
N GLN A 104 1.96 -22.49 -7.79
CA GLN A 104 1.21 -22.22 -6.57
C GLN A 104 -0.30 -22.26 -6.78
N LEU A 105 -0.73 -22.37 -8.03
CA LEU A 105 -2.15 -22.35 -8.36
C LEU A 105 -2.76 -23.75 -8.40
N ARG A 106 -2.00 -24.79 -8.10
CA ARG A 106 -2.49 -26.15 -8.15
C ARG A 106 -3.08 -26.61 -6.84
#